data_419a4b142f3c96ce493c1412aad88258
#
_entry.id   419a4b142f3c96ce493c1412aad88258
#
_cell.length_a   1.000
_cell.length_b   1.000
_cell.length_c   1.000
_cell.angle_alpha   90.00
_cell.angle_beta   90.00
_cell.angle_gamma   90.00
#
_symmetry.space_group_name_H-M   'P 1'
#
loop_
_entity.id
_entity.type
_entity.pdbx_description
1 polymer ?
#
loop_
_entity_poly.entity_id
_entity_poly.type
_entity_poly.pdbx_seq_one_letter_code
_entity_poly.pdbx_strand_id
1 'polypeptide(L)'
;NRTRLTGWPRLHRSLSRKVPGLPDVKERAGEWEMTTFPMISYRQFDEWMEQGKVAQLVDLREPWMFERDRIWGSVNIPFEDLESCLDRIRKDGAVVFYCDRGAKSMLACRDLWRMGYEAVNLAGGMLNYRGKYIDRRPASAIE
;
A
#
# COMPACT_ATOMS: atom_id res chain seq x y z
N ASN A 1 -6.32 19.76 0.73
CA ASN A 1 -6.30 19.05 -0.52
C ASN A 1 -4.90 18.86 -1.05
N ARG A 2 -4.70 17.73 -1.61
CA ARG A 2 -3.41 17.40 -2.20
C ARG A 2 -3.33 17.90 -3.63
N THR A 3 -2.23 18.54 -3.97
CA THR A 3 -1.98 18.94 -5.33
C THR A 3 -1.61 17.70 -6.14
N ARG A 4 -2.25 17.57 -7.28
CA ARG A 4 -2.08 16.40 -8.12
C ARG A 4 -1.11 16.70 -9.24
N LEU A 5 -0.19 15.77 -9.48
CA LEU A 5 0.72 15.89 -10.60
C LEU A 5 0.01 15.48 -11.88
N THR A 6 0.31 16.20 -12.94
CA THR A 6 -0.27 15.90 -14.23
C THR A 6 0.17 14.52 -14.70
N GLY A 7 -0.77 13.75 -15.18
CA GLY A 7 -0.50 12.44 -15.72
C GLY A 7 -0.48 11.32 -14.70
N TRP A 8 -0.58 11.65 -13.43
CA TRP A 8 -0.60 10.62 -12.40
C TRP A 8 -2.04 10.20 -12.13
N PRO A 9 -2.26 8.92 -11.89
CA PRO A 9 -3.60 8.43 -11.68
C PRO A 9 -4.14 8.82 -10.32
N ARG A 10 -5.46 8.80 -10.25
CA ARG A 10 -6.14 9.05 -8.99
C ARG A 10 -6.31 7.75 -8.25
N LEU A 11 -6.03 7.74 -6.97
CA LEU A 11 -6.32 6.58 -6.15
C LEU A 11 -7.83 6.46 -5.99
N HIS A 12 -8.31 5.24 -5.97
CA HIS A 12 -9.73 5.01 -5.80
C HIS A 12 -10.20 5.42 -4.43
N ARG A 13 -11.37 5.99 -4.36
CA ARG A 13 -11.90 6.49 -3.10
C ARG A 13 -12.96 5.57 -2.51
N SER A 14 -13.71 4.93 -3.35
CA SER A 14 -14.76 4.04 -2.84
C SER A 14 -14.87 2.86 -3.79
N LEU A 15 -14.32 1.77 -3.36
CA LEU A 15 -14.36 0.54 -4.10
C LEU A 15 -15.02 -0.50 -3.23
N SER A 16 -16.07 -1.08 -3.73
CA SER A 16 -16.66 -2.18 -3.01
C SER A 16 -16.28 -3.52 -3.62
N ARG A 17 -15.47 -3.50 -4.66
CA ARG A 17 -15.09 -4.75 -5.31
C ARG A 17 -13.68 -5.15 -4.90
N LYS A 18 -13.48 -6.42 -4.85
CA LYS A 18 -12.20 -6.98 -4.48
C LYS A 18 -11.26 -6.96 -5.68
N VAL A 19 -9.98 -7.12 -5.39
CA VAL A 19 -8.97 -7.28 -6.40
C VAL A 19 -9.18 -8.65 -7.05
N PRO A 20 -9.26 -8.72 -8.38
CA PRO A 20 -9.46 -10.00 -9.04
C PRO A 20 -8.35 -11.00 -8.70
N GLY A 21 -8.74 -12.25 -8.50
CA GLY A 21 -7.78 -13.31 -8.24
C GLY A 21 -7.43 -13.51 -6.79
N LEU A 22 -7.89 -12.65 -5.89
CA LEU A 22 -7.62 -12.82 -4.46
C LEU A 22 -8.75 -13.59 -3.80
N PRO A 23 -8.42 -14.47 -2.84
CA PRO A 23 -9.46 -15.20 -2.11
C PRO A 23 -10.25 -14.27 -1.19
N ASP A 24 -11.45 -14.67 -0.85
CA ASP A 24 -12.22 -13.88 0.10
C ASP A 24 -11.77 -14.15 1.53
N VAL A 25 -12.35 -13.42 2.48
CA VAL A 25 -11.90 -13.48 3.87
C VAL A 25 -12.09 -14.87 4.48
N LYS A 26 -13.17 -15.55 4.11
CA LYS A 26 -13.41 -16.89 4.64
C LYS A 26 -12.34 -17.85 4.19
N GLU A 27 -11.95 -17.77 2.94
CA GLU A 27 -10.91 -18.64 2.41
C GLU A 27 -9.58 -18.38 3.11
N ARG A 28 -9.29 -17.12 3.40
CA ARG A 28 -8.06 -16.76 4.11
C ARG A 28 -8.06 -17.33 5.52
N ALA A 29 -9.20 -17.26 6.19
CA ALA A 29 -9.29 -17.76 7.56
C ALA A 29 -8.98 -19.24 7.63
N GLY A 30 -9.36 -19.99 6.59
CA GLY A 30 -9.08 -21.41 6.57
C GLY A 30 -7.64 -21.74 6.28
N GLU A 31 -6.86 -20.75 5.84
CA GLU A 31 -5.47 -20.98 5.45
C GLU A 31 -4.51 -20.15 6.26
N TRP A 32 -4.91 -19.73 7.43
CA TRP A 32 -4.09 -18.82 8.22
C TRP A 32 -2.69 -19.37 8.49
N GLU A 33 -2.52 -20.67 8.57
CA GLU A 33 -1.22 -21.24 8.85
C GLU A 33 -0.28 -21.16 7.66
N MET A 34 -0.82 -21.03 6.48
CA MET A 34 -0.01 -20.93 5.29
C MET A 34 0.61 -19.56 5.12
N THR A 35 0.03 -18.57 5.79
CA THR A 35 0.56 -17.22 5.79
C THR A 35 0.77 -16.67 4.37
N THR A 36 -0.16 -17.00 3.48
CA THR A 36 -0.06 -16.54 2.10
C THR A 36 -0.83 -15.23 1.97
N PHE A 37 -0.19 -14.26 1.38
CA PHE A 37 -0.82 -12.97 1.10
C PHE A 37 -0.23 -12.43 -0.20
N PRO A 38 -0.95 -11.54 -0.88
CA PRO A 38 -0.49 -11.08 -2.20
C PRO A 38 0.74 -10.20 -2.12
N MET A 39 1.64 -10.40 -3.07
CA MET A 39 2.77 -9.52 -3.27
C MET A 39 2.84 -9.15 -4.74
N ILE A 40 3.18 -7.91 -5.03
CA ILE A 40 3.32 -7.48 -6.41
C ILE A 40 4.68 -6.82 -6.61
N SER A 41 5.19 -6.93 -7.82
CA SER A 41 6.41 -6.25 -8.19
C SER A 41 6.11 -4.76 -8.43
N TYR A 42 7.17 -3.94 -8.52
CA TYR A 42 6.93 -2.54 -8.79
C TYR A 42 6.34 -2.31 -10.17
N ARG A 43 6.62 -3.21 -11.12
CA ARG A 43 6.03 -3.09 -12.45
C ARG A 43 4.54 -3.36 -12.42
N GLN A 44 4.14 -4.40 -11.69
CA GLN A 44 2.72 -4.67 -11.48
C GLN A 44 2.05 -3.54 -10.73
N PHE A 45 2.74 -2.97 -9.75
CA PHE A 45 2.20 -1.85 -9.01
C PHE A 45 1.93 -0.66 -9.91
N ASP A 46 2.88 -0.33 -10.80
CA ASP A 46 2.68 0.78 -11.71
C ASP A 46 1.47 0.52 -12.61
N GLU A 47 1.31 -0.71 -13.08
CA GLU A 47 0.14 -1.06 -13.87
C GLU A 47 -1.15 -0.90 -13.07
N TRP A 48 -1.13 -1.33 -11.82
CA TRP A 48 -2.30 -1.20 -10.97
C TRP A 48 -2.66 0.26 -10.75
N MET A 49 -1.66 1.10 -10.57
CA MET A 49 -1.90 2.55 -10.42
C MET A 49 -2.56 3.12 -11.66
N GLU A 50 -2.08 2.73 -12.83
CA GLU A 50 -2.64 3.23 -14.08
C GLU A 50 -4.05 2.71 -14.31
N GLN A 51 -4.33 1.50 -13.84
CA GLN A 51 -5.65 0.90 -14.00
C GLN A 51 -6.62 1.29 -12.90
N GLY A 52 -6.17 2.09 -11.95
CA GLY A 52 -7.04 2.54 -10.86
C GLY A 52 -7.38 1.43 -9.89
N LYS A 53 -6.52 0.46 -9.71
CA LYS A 53 -6.80 -0.68 -8.84
C LYS A 53 -6.32 -0.50 -7.41
N VAL A 54 -5.61 0.58 -7.11
CA VAL A 54 -5.07 0.83 -5.77
C VAL A 54 -6.01 1.78 -5.04
N ALA A 55 -6.67 1.28 -4.01
CA ALA A 55 -7.57 2.11 -3.22
C ALA A 55 -6.81 2.99 -2.23
N GLN A 56 -5.71 2.48 -1.70
CA GLN A 56 -4.90 3.22 -0.74
C GLN A 56 -3.47 2.72 -0.80
N LEU A 57 -2.53 3.63 -0.57
CA LEU A 57 -1.10 3.32 -0.58
C LEU A 57 -0.52 3.80 0.74
N VAL A 58 0.11 2.89 1.48
CA VAL A 58 0.58 3.17 2.83
C VAL A 58 2.09 2.93 2.91
N ASP A 59 2.80 3.98 3.33
CA ASP A 59 4.24 3.94 3.55
C ASP A 59 4.48 3.70 5.03
N LEU A 60 5.12 2.58 5.36
CA LEU A 60 5.35 2.16 6.74
C LEU A 60 6.72 2.59 7.26
N ARG A 61 7.44 3.41 6.51
CA ARG A 61 8.78 3.85 6.91
C ARG A 61 8.70 4.94 7.98
N GLU A 62 9.87 5.28 8.50
CA GLU A 62 9.98 6.38 9.45
C GLU A 62 9.54 7.70 8.80
N PRO A 63 8.98 8.62 9.59
CA PRO A 63 8.51 9.89 9.02
C PRO A 63 9.58 10.67 8.27
N TRP A 64 10.84 10.64 8.72
CA TRP A 64 11.89 11.39 8.05
C TRP A 64 12.20 10.82 6.68
N MET A 65 12.03 9.52 6.50
CA MET A 65 12.20 8.91 5.17
C MET A 65 11.07 9.34 4.25
N PHE A 66 9.86 9.32 4.76
CA PHE A 66 8.69 9.74 3.99
C PHE A 66 8.82 11.21 3.58
N GLU A 67 9.35 12.03 4.45
CA GLU A 67 9.55 13.45 4.14
C GLU A 67 10.53 13.62 2.97
N ARG A 68 11.56 12.78 2.93
CA ARG A 68 12.59 12.88 1.91
C ARG A 68 12.08 12.46 0.53
N ASP A 69 11.39 11.36 0.47
CA ASP A 69 10.81 10.86 -0.77
C ASP A 69 9.77 9.79 -0.45
N ARG A 70 8.90 9.54 -1.42
CA ARG A 70 7.83 8.54 -1.24
C ARG A 70 7.29 8.15 -2.60
N ILE A 71 6.42 7.16 -2.62
CA ILE A 71 5.65 6.87 -3.83
C ILE A 71 4.44 7.80 -3.79
N TRP A 72 4.16 8.42 -4.91
CA TRP A 72 3.10 9.41 -5.02
C TRP A 72 1.77 8.84 -4.52
N GLY A 73 1.08 9.64 -3.74
CA GLY A 73 -0.25 9.28 -3.24
C GLY A 73 -0.24 8.50 -1.94
N SER A 74 0.94 8.12 -1.44
CA SER A 74 1.01 7.37 -0.21
C SER A 74 0.73 8.24 1.02
N VAL A 75 0.23 7.60 2.07
CA VAL A 75 0.14 8.19 3.39
C VAL A 75 1.16 7.49 4.27
N ASN A 76 1.72 8.22 5.20
CA ASN A 76 2.74 7.64 6.09
C ASN A 76 2.09 7.18 7.39
N ILE A 77 2.16 5.89 7.64
CA ILE A 77 1.78 5.31 8.93
C ILE A 77 2.97 4.45 9.33
N PRO A 78 3.86 4.94 10.19
CA PRO A 78 5.02 4.16 10.57
C PRO A 78 4.62 2.79 11.10
N PHE A 79 5.43 1.79 10.80
CA PHE A 79 5.08 0.42 11.13
C PHE A 79 4.70 0.25 12.60
N GLU A 80 5.43 0.93 13.49
CA GLU A 80 5.19 0.83 14.93
C GLU A 80 3.85 1.42 15.36
N ASP A 81 3.28 2.29 14.53
CA ASP A 81 2.01 2.93 14.86
C ASP A 81 0.83 2.26 14.18
N LEU A 82 1.08 1.24 13.38
CA LEU A 82 0.04 0.68 12.53
C LEU A 82 -1.14 0.15 13.33
N GLU A 83 -0.84 -0.56 14.41
CA GLU A 83 -1.88 -1.19 15.20
C GLU A 83 -2.85 -0.17 15.79
N SER A 84 -2.35 0.99 16.16
CA SER A 84 -3.21 2.03 16.72
C SER A 84 -3.87 2.90 15.65
N CYS A 85 -3.56 2.65 14.38
CA CYS A 85 -4.08 3.46 13.28
C CYS A 85 -4.92 2.63 12.29
N LEU A 86 -5.44 1.49 12.73
CA LEU A 86 -6.19 0.61 11.83
C LEU A 86 -7.42 1.29 11.26
N ASP A 87 -8.00 2.24 11.98
CA ASP A 87 -9.16 2.96 11.47
C ASP A 87 -8.83 3.85 10.27
N ARG A 88 -7.56 4.05 10.00
CA ARG A 88 -7.13 4.82 8.82
C ARG A 88 -6.92 3.95 7.60
N ILE A 89 -7.02 2.63 7.75
CA ILE A 89 -6.79 1.68 6.66
C ILE A 89 -8.12 1.32 6.03
N ARG A 90 -8.21 1.46 4.72
CA ARG A 90 -9.45 1.17 4.00
C ARG A 90 -9.68 -0.34 3.92
N LYS A 91 -10.95 -0.71 3.91
CA LYS A 91 -11.36 -2.11 3.77
C LYS A 91 -12.17 -2.35 2.51
N ASP A 92 -12.33 -1.34 1.68
CA ASP A 92 -13.22 -1.43 0.51
C ASP A 92 -12.45 -1.53 -0.80
N GLY A 93 -11.19 -1.95 -0.73
CA GLY A 93 -10.40 -2.11 -1.94
C GLY A 93 -8.97 -2.48 -1.59
N ALA A 94 -8.14 -2.62 -2.59
CA ALA A 94 -6.76 -3.02 -2.42
C ALA A 94 -5.95 -1.92 -1.75
N VAL A 95 -5.27 -2.26 -0.67
CA VAL A 95 -4.36 -1.36 0.03
C VAL A 95 -2.95 -1.89 -0.15
N VAL A 96 -2.11 -1.11 -0.80
CA VAL A 96 -0.72 -1.51 -1.03
C VAL A 96 0.15 -0.92 0.07
N PHE A 97 0.93 -1.77 0.70
CA PHE A 97 1.85 -1.37 1.78
C PHE A 97 3.28 -1.52 1.32
N TYR A 98 4.13 -0.60 1.70
CA TYR A 98 5.55 -0.74 1.46
C TYR A 98 6.35 -0.15 2.61
N CYS A 99 7.57 -0.62 2.75
CA CYS A 99 8.51 -0.07 3.70
C CYS A 99 9.83 0.17 2.98
N ASP A 100 10.93 0.20 3.70
CA ASP A 100 12.21 0.49 3.05
C ASP A 100 12.68 -0.67 2.18
N ARG A 101 12.72 -1.89 2.74
CA ARG A 101 13.23 -3.05 2.03
C ARG A 101 12.23 -4.19 1.87
N GLY A 102 11.06 -4.07 2.48
CA GLY A 102 10.01 -5.05 2.30
C GLY A 102 9.73 -5.93 3.51
N ALA A 103 10.59 -5.95 4.52
CA ALA A 103 10.40 -6.88 5.65
C ALA A 103 9.23 -6.47 6.52
N LYS A 104 9.17 -5.19 6.92
CA LYS A 104 8.09 -4.74 7.80
C LYS A 104 6.75 -4.76 7.10
N SER A 105 6.73 -4.41 5.81
CA SER A 105 5.47 -4.43 5.08
C SER A 105 4.95 -5.85 4.87
N MET A 106 5.85 -6.82 4.76
CA MET A 106 5.42 -8.21 4.69
C MET A 106 4.72 -8.64 5.98
N LEU A 107 5.29 -8.28 7.12
CA LEU A 107 4.67 -8.62 8.40
C LEU A 107 3.31 -7.95 8.55
N ALA A 108 3.23 -6.67 8.18
CA ALA A 108 1.98 -5.94 8.26
C ALA A 108 0.91 -6.56 7.38
N CYS A 109 1.27 -6.87 6.14
CA CYS A 109 0.32 -7.44 5.20
C CYS A 109 -0.17 -8.81 5.65
N ARG A 110 0.73 -9.63 6.21
CA ARG A 110 0.32 -10.92 6.72
C ARG A 110 -0.78 -10.77 7.76
N ASP A 111 -0.57 -9.88 8.71
CA ASP A 111 -1.52 -9.71 9.80
C ASP A 111 -2.82 -9.10 9.33
N LEU A 112 -2.73 -8.05 8.50
CA LEU A 112 -3.92 -7.38 8.01
C LEU A 112 -4.72 -8.26 7.06
N TRP A 113 -4.05 -9.07 6.27
CA TRP A 113 -4.71 -10.02 5.39
C TRP A 113 -5.59 -10.97 6.20
N ARG A 114 -5.06 -11.47 7.31
CA ARG A 114 -5.82 -12.35 8.19
C ARG A 114 -7.00 -11.64 8.82
N MET A 115 -6.89 -10.34 8.99
CA MET A 115 -7.95 -9.55 9.60
C MET A 115 -9.02 -9.11 8.60
N GLY A 116 -8.86 -9.48 7.33
CA GLY A 116 -9.87 -9.19 6.33
C GLY A 116 -9.59 -7.99 5.44
N TYR A 117 -8.42 -7.36 5.60
CA TYR A 117 -8.04 -6.27 4.69
C TYR A 117 -7.52 -6.85 3.39
N GLU A 118 -7.72 -6.13 2.30
CA GLU A 118 -7.14 -6.50 1.01
C GLU A 118 -5.72 -5.95 0.95
N ALA A 119 -4.87 -6.47 1.82
CA ALA A 119 -3.51 -5.96 1.98
C ALA A 119 -2.58 -6.60 0.96
N VAL A 120 -1.85 -5.77 0.24
CA VAL A 120 -0.94 -6.22 -0.82
C VAL A 120 0.44 -5.63 -0.54
N ASN A 121 1.46 -6.48 -0.56
CA ASN A 121 2.82 -6.03 -0.29
C ASN A 121 3.52 -5.65 -1.59
N LEU A 122 4.15 -4.47 -1.59
CA LEU A 122 5.02 -4.07 -2.69
C LEU A 122 6.39 -4.70 -2.45
N ALA A 123 6.73 -5.68 -3.25
CA ALA A 123 7.96 -6.43 -3.08
C ALA A 123 9.17 -5.51 -3.23
N GLY A 124 10.13 -5.68 -2.33
CA GLY A 124 11.38 -4.94 -2.39
C GLY A 124 11.34 -3.54 -1.80
N GLY A 125 10.17 -3.02 -1.49
CA GLY A 125 10.02 -1.74 -0.82
C GLY A 125 10.51 -0.55 -1.64
N MET A 126 10.69 0.57 -0.95
CA MET A 126 11.12 1.80 -1.60
C MET A 126 12.51 1.68 -2.18
N LEU A 127 13.39 0.95 -1.51
CA LEU A 127 14.77 0.80 -1.95
C LEU A 127 14.88 0.23 -3.36
N ASN A 128 13.99 -0.68 -3.70
CA ASN A 128 14.03 -1.37 -5.00
C ASN A 128 12.98 -0.87 -5.98
N TYR A 129 12.24 0.17 -5.61
CA TYR A 129 11.23 0.69 -6.51
C TYR A 129 11.90 1.47 -7.64
N ARG A 130 11.60 1.07 -8.89
CA ARG A 130 12.15 1.72 -10.08
C ARG A 130 11.04 2.21 -11.00
N GLY A 131 9.83 2.35 -10.43
CA GLY A 131 8.69 2.79 -11.21
C GLY A 131 8.63 4.30 -11.36
N LYS A 132 7.54 4.77 -11.92
CA LYS A 132 7.44 6.17 -12.33
C LYS A 132 6.79 7.08 -11.31
N TYR A 133 6.40 6.55 -10.15
CA TYR A 133 5.63 7.35 -9.18
C TYR A 133 6.47 7.85 -8.01
N ILE A 134 7.75 8.01 -8.19
CA ILE A 134 8.62 8.58 -7.16
C ILE A 134 8.28 10.06 -6.98
N ASP A 135 8.05 10.45 -5.73
CA ASP A 135 7.76 11.83 -5.37
C ASP A 135 8.82 12.31 -4.39
N ARG A 136 9.66 13.22 -4.83
CA ARG A 136 10.77 13.75 -4.03
C ARG A 136 10.50 15.15 -3.49
N ARG A 137 9.28 15.64 -3.67
CA ARG A 137 8.94 16.92 -3.07
C ARG A 137 8.88 16.76 -1.56
N PRO A 138 9.29 17.78 -0.79
CA PRO A 138 9.08 17.69 0.66
C PRO A 138 7.60 17.44 0.95
N ALA A 139 7.33 16.59 1.94
CA ALA A 139 5.94 16.27 2.24
C ALA A 139 5.15 17.51 2.59
N SER A 140 5.78 18.49 3.23
CA SER A 140 5.13 19.74 3.60
C SER A 140 4.72 20.57 2.39
N ALA A 141 5.24 20.30 1.21
CA ALA A 141 4.90 21.01 -0.01
C ALA A 141 3.75 20.35 -0.77
N ILE A 142 3.24 19.24 -0.26
CA ILE A 142 2.18 18.49 -0.92
C ILE A 142 0.87 18.81 -0.22
N GLU A 143 0.06 19.64 -0.85
CA GLU A 143 -1.23 20.05 -0.28
C GLU A 143 -2.39 19.68 -1.19
#